data_3be2e73134bdc2713584e03276d34ebd
#
_entry.id   3be2e73134bdc2713584e03276d34ebd
#
_cell.length_a   1.000
_cell.length_b   1.000
_cell.length_c   1.000
_cell.angle_alpha   90.00
_cell.angle_beta   90.00
_cell.angle_gamma   90.00
#
_symmetry.space_group_name_H-M   'P 1'
#
loop_
_entity.id
_entity.type
_entity.pdbx_description
1 polymer ?
#
loop_
_entity_poly.entity_id
_entity_poly.type
_entity_poly.pdbx_seq_one_letter_code
_entity_poly.pdbx_strand_id
1 'polypeptide(L)'
;YMPKTLARTMDPFMQFAFIAAEQAIADSGLCIESESDRVGIVMGTAMDGVTTVAQTQAAFDEGKRVGPRFVPMTIGNIAAAQIAIAHGIHGPSLTLNTACSAGGDAIMTATMLLNSGEADAVLAVGGESILCPIVVSGLAQAKALSRRNDDPEHACRPFDADRDGFVIGEGGGALLIETEEHAVKRGATIYARLAGWANTSDAHHVTAPCPDGEGAARCMKLALARAGMQPSDIGYINAHGTSTLLGDKAETLAVKSVFGGRECAPPMSSTKSATGHLMGAGGLTEVIACIMAVREGVLPPTLHLDTPDPDCDLDYVPNTARKADISAAMSNSLGFGGQNSSIIVAKYEL
;
A
#
# COMPACT_ATOMS: atom_id res chain seq x y z
N TYR A 1 20.05 5.88 8.44
CA TYR A 1 19.74 4.98 7.34
C TYR A 1 20.23 5.50 5.99
N MET A 2 20.40 6.81 5.81
CA MET A 2 21.00 7.38 4.58
C MET A 2 21.92 8.55 4.90
N PRO A 3 22.93 8.86 4.02
CA PRO A 3 23.79 10.02 4.19
C PRO A 3 23.01 11.34 4.17
N LYS A 4 23.32 12.27 5.09
CA LYS A 4 22.66 13.59 5.15
C LYS A 4 22.79 14.40 3.85
N THR A 5 23.85 14.20 3.09
CA THR A 5 24.07 14.84 1.78
C THR A 5 23.09 14.36 0.75
N LEU A 6 22.75 13.07 0.74
CA LEU A 6 21.76 12.47 -0.16
C LEU A 6 20.34 12.89 0.26
N ALA A 7 20.02 12.80 1.56
CA ALA A 7 18.70 13.21 2.08
C ALA A 7 18.32 14.65 1.69
N ARG A 8 19.30 15.58 1.64
CA ARG A 8 19.07 16.97 1.21
C ARG A 8 18.74 17.14 -0.28
N THR A 9 18.81 16.08 -1.07
CA THR A 9 18.49 16.08 -2.51
C THR A 9 17.16 15.41 -2.82
N MET A 10 16.47 14.95 -1.80
CA MET A 10 15.23 14.18 -1.89
C MET A 10 14.11 14.82 -1.06
N ASP A 11 12.91 14.89 -1.63
CA ASP A 11 11.69 15.12 -0.84
C ASP A 11 11.50 13.98 0.17
N PRO A 12 10.82 14.19 1.31
CA PRO A 12 10.60 13.13 2.29
C PRO A 12 9.99 11.84 1.75
N PHE A 13 9.04 11.89 0.76
CA PHE A 13 8.50 10.68 0.17
C PHE A 13 9.57 9.82 -0.51
N MET A 14 10.54 10.47 -1.19
CA MET A 14 11.67 9.78 -1.81
C MET A 14 12.59 9.16 -0.76
N GLN A 15 12.80 9.84 0.38
CA GLN A 15 13.63 9.32 1.46
C GLN A 15 13.04 8.04 2.05
N PHE A 16 11.72 8.00 2.28
CA PHE A 16 11.02 6.80 2.73
C PHE A 16 11.12 5.66 1.72
N ALA A 17 10.86 5.96 0.44
CA ALA A 17 10.99 4.98 -0.63
C ALA A 17 12.42 4.42 -0.74
N PHE A 18 13.42 5.29 -0.71
CA PHE A 18 14.84 4.91 -0.81
C PHE A 18 15.25 4.01 0.36
N ILE A 19 14.90 4.35 1.61
CA ILE A 19 15.23 3.55 2.78
C ILE A 19 14.54 2.18 2.73
N ALA A 20 13.28 2.12 2.32
CA ALA A 20 12.56 0.86 2.16
C ALA A 20 13.20 -0.03 1.08
N ALA A 21 13.62 0.58 -0.04
CA ALA A 21 14.34 -0.11 -1.11
C ALA A 21 15.68 -0.68 -0.64
N GLU A 22 16.50 0.11 0.08
CA GLU A 22 17.76 -0.34 0.67
C GLU A 22 17.57 -1.57 1.56
N GLN A 23 16.52 -1.55 2.39
CA GLN A 23 16.21 -2.67 3.28
C GLN A 23 15.78 -3.92 2.50
N ALA A 24 14.91 -3.77 1.49
CA ALA A 24 14.45 -4.89 0.68
C ALA A 24 15.59 -5.51 -0.15
N ILE A 25 16.46 -4.69 -0.74
CA ILE A 25 17.65 -5.17 -1.49
C ILE A 25 18.59 -5.92 -0.56
N ALA A 26 18.91 -5.35 0.61
CA ALA A 26 19.79 -6.00 1.57
C ALA A 26 19.22 -7.33 2.09
N ASP A 27 17.92 -7.37 2.41
CA ASP A 27 17.23 -8.58 2.88
C ASP A 27 17.18 -9.68 1.82
N SER A 28 16.98 -9.30 0.56
CA SER A 28 16.88 -10.25 -0.54
C SER A 28 18.17 -10.99 -0.86
N GLY A 29 19.32 -10.39 -0.57
CA GLY A 29 20.64 -10.89 -0.94
C GLY A 29 20.88 -10.94 -2.47
N LEU A 30 20.07 -10.24 -3.29
CA LEU A 30 20.23 -10.17 -4.73
C LEU A 30 21.49 -9.38 -5.10
N CYS A 31 22.35 -9.98 -5.94
CA CYS A 31 23.51 -9.30 -6.51
C CYS A 31 23.12 -8.58 -7.80
N ILE A 32 22.58 -7.35 -7.67
CA ILE A 32 22.05 -6.57 -8.80
C ILE A 32 23.12 -6.35 -9.89
N GLU A 33 24.38 -6.13 -9.50
CA GLU A 33 25.47 -5.86 -10.45
C GLU A 33 25.64 -6.97 -11.49
N SER A 34 25.38 -8.23 -11.12
CA SER A 34 25.52 -9.37 -12.02
C SER A 34 24.41 -9.51 -13.06
N GLU A 35 23.29 -8.82 -12.87
CA GLU A 35 22.07 -8.97 -13.68
C GLU A 35 21.28 -7.66 -13.84
N SER A 36 21.96 -6.53 -13.80
CA SER A 36 21.40 -5.17 -13.74
C SER A 36 20.33 -4.87 -14.80
N ASP A 37 20.47 -5.41 -16.01
CA ASP A 37 19.51 -5.21 -17.12
C ASP A 37 18.22 -6.01 -16.93
N ARG A 38 18.22 -7.00 -16.03
CA ARG A 38 17.08 -7.88 -15.73
C ARG A 38 16.39 -7.54 -14.42
N VAL A 39 16.88 -6.51 -13.69
CA VAL A 39 16.25 -5.99 -12.47
C VAL A 39 15.50 -4.71 -12.79
N GLY A 40 14.21 -4.67 -12.47
CA GLY A 40 13.35 -3.50 -12.67
C GLY A 40 12.95 -2.82 -11.35
N ILE A 41 12.36 -1.63 -11.47
CA ILE A 41 11.73 -0.88 -10.36
C ILE A 41 10.33 -0.43 -10.78
N VAL A 42 9.35 -0.62 -9.89
CA VAL A 42 8.03 -0.01 -10.01
C VAL A 42 7.73 0.75 -8.72
N MET A 43 7.56 2.06 -8.84
CA MET A 43 7.26 2.97 -7.73
C MET A 43 5.78 3.31 -7.69
N GLY A 44 5.18 3.25 -6.48
CA GLY A 44 3.82 3.75 -6.20
C GLY A 44 3.86 4.97 -5.28
N THR A 45 3.17 6.04 -5.63
CA THR A 45 3.00 7.25 -4.83
C THR A 45 1.67 7.92 -5.15
N ALA A 46 1.14 8.75 -4.26
CA ALA A 46 -0.14 9.42 -4.48
C ALA A 46 0.01 10.91 -4.79
N MET A 47 0.96 11.60 -4.15
CA MET A 47 1.09 13.06 -4.26
C MET A 47 2.53 13.53 -4.52
N ASP A 48 3.43 12.64 -4.83
CA ASP A 48 4.81 12.95 -5.19
C ASP A 48 5.49 13.93 -4.19
N GLY A 49 6.29 14.88 -4.68
CA GLY A 49 7.00 15.86 -3.86
C GLY A 49 6.17 17.07 -3.44
N VAL A 50 4.88 16.89 -3.10
CA VAL A 50 3.97 17.99 -2.72
C VAL A 50 4.49 18.81 -1.54
N THR A 51 5.19 18.18 -0.60
CA THR A 51 5.79 18.87 0.56
C THR A 51 6.86 19.87 0.11
N THR A 52 7.75 19.47 -0.80
CA THR A 52 8.75 20.38 -1.40
C THR A 52 8.08 21.49 -2.21
N VAL A 53 6.99 21.20 -2.95
CA VAL A 53 6.23 22.23 -3.70
C VAL A 53 5.69 23.28 -2.72
N ALA A 54 4.98 22.86 -1.67
CA ALA A 54 4.37 23.76 -0.69
C ALA A 54 5.41 24.64 0.03
N GLN A 55 6.51 24.04 0.48
CA GLN A 55 7.59 24.76 1.17
C GLN A 55 8.32 25.74 0.24
N THR A 56 8.58 25.32 -1.01
CA THR A 56 9.25 26.19 -1.99
C THR A 56 8.37 27.34 -2.40
N GLN A 57 7.05 27.14 -2.59
CA GLN A 57 6.11 28.21 -2.90
C GLN A 57 6.06 29.24 -1.78
N ALA A 58 5.93 28.80 -0.53
CA ALA A 58 5.94 29.73 0.61
C ALA A 58 7.23 30.56 0.69
N ALA A 59 8.38 29.93 0.45
CA ALA A 59 9.67 30.64 0.41
C ALA A 59 9.79 31.60 -0.79
N PHE A 60 9.25 31.23 -1.96
CA PHE A 60 9.21 32.09 -3.13
C PHE A 60 8.34 33.33 -2.93
N ASP A 61 7.20 33.21 -2.27
CA ASP A 61 6.31 34.32 -1.92
C ASP A 61 6.98 35.32 -0.94
N GLU A 62 7.95 34.83 -0.15
CA GLU A 62 8.84 35.65 0.70
C GLU A 62 10.01 36.29 -0.09
N GLY A 63 10.08 36.12 -1.40
CA GLY A 63 11.14 36.65 -2.25
C GLY A 63 12.43 35.81 -2.32
N LYS A 64 12.42 34.58 -1.80
CA LYS A 64 13.56 33.65 -1.92
C LYS A 64 13.62 33.06 -3.33
N ARG A 65 14.82 32.70 -3.77
CA ARG A 65 15.01 32.04 -5.07
C ARG A 65 14.71 30.56 -5.01
N VAL A 66 14.06 30.04 -6.05
CA VAL A 66 13.88 28.60 -6.24
C VAL A 66 15.23 27.94 -6.54
N GLY A 67 15.55 26.89 -5.80
CA GLY A 67 16.81 26.15 -5.98
C GLY A 67 16.77 25.23 -7.22
N PRO A 68 17.96 24.86 -7.77
CA PRO A 68 18.05 24.03 -8.98
C PRO A 68 17.53 22.58 -8.79
N ARG A 69 17.36 22.15 -7.57
CA ARG A 69 16.84 20.81 -7.23
C ARG A 69 15.32 20.74 -7.09
N PHE A 70 14.62 21.86 -7.23
CA PHE A 70 13.17 21.90 -7.05
C PHE A 70 12.47 20.87 -7.94
N VAL A 71 12.68 20.90 -9.25
CA VAL A 71 12.02 19.98 -10.18
C VAL A 71 12.37 18.51 -9.87
N PRO A 72 13.65 18.10 -9.75
CA PRO A 72 13.97 16.73 -9.37
C PRO A 72 13.38 16.26 -8.04
N MET A 73 13.13 17.16 -7.08
CA MET A 73 12.54 16.81 -5.78
C MET A 73 11.00 16.73 -5.82
N THR A 74 10.35 17.14 -6.90
CA THR A 74 8.89 17.21 -6.96
C THR A 74 8.25 16.19 -7.88
N ILE A 75 8.97 15.63 -8.85
CA ILE A 75 8.44 14.65 -9.80
C ILE A 75 8.63 13.22 -9.30
N GLY A 76 7.56 12.42 -9.34
CA GLY A 76 7.49 11.11 -8.70
C GLY A 76 8.50 10.08 -9.19
N ASN A 77 8.85 10.09 -10.49
CA ASN A 77 9.78 9.12 -11.06
C ASN A 77 11.21 9.26 -10.56
N ILE A 78 11.58 10.37 -9.95
CA ILE A 78 12.94 10.57 -9.43
C ILE A 78 13.23 9.69 -8.20
N ALA A 79 12.21 9.29 -7.44
CA ALA A 79 12.40 8.32 -6.37
C ALA A 79 12.95 6.99 -6.91
N ALA A 80 12.30 6.42 -7.95
CA ALA A 80 12.79 5.22 -8.63
C ALA A 80 14.17 5.44 -9.27
N ALA A 81 14.39 6.60 -9.91
CA ALA A 81 15.66 6.93 -10.54
C ALA A 81 16.82 7.01 -9.53
N GLN A 82 16.59 7.57 -8.33
CA GLN A 82 17.62 7.63 -7.29
C GLN A 82 18.01 6.23 -6.80
N ILE A 83 17.04 5.33 -6.65
CA ILE A 83 17.28 3.93 -6.29
C ILE A 83 18.06 3.23 -7.42
N ALA A 84 17.64 3.41 -8.67
CA ALA A 84 18.30 2.83 -9.84
C ALA A 84 19.77 3.28 -9.95
N ILE A 85 20.04 4.58 -9.75
CA ILE A 85 21.41 5.14 -9.77
C ILE A 85 22.27 4.57 -8.63
N ALA A 86 21.69 4.43 -7.44
CA ALA A 86 22.44 3.94 -6.28
C ALA A 86 22.86 2.47 -6.42
N HIS A 87 22.04 1.66 -7.10
CA HIS A 87 22.24 0.20 -7.21
C HIS A 87 22.62 -0.28 -8.62
N GLY A 88 22.71 0.62 -9.61
CA GLY A 88 23.02 0.23 -10.99
C GLY A 88 21.90 -0.61 -11.62
N ILE A 89 20.63 -0.31 -11.34
CA ILE A 89 19.48 -1.00 -11.94
C ILE A 89 19.22 -0.40 -13.32
N HIS A 90 19.28 -1.23 -14.37
CA HIS A 90 19.13 -0.79 -15.76
C HIS A 90 17.87 -1.33 -16.44
N GLY A 91 17.13 -2.25 -15.80
CA GLY A 91 15.88 -2.78 -16.34
C GLY A 91 14.72 -1.77 -16.30
N PRO A 92 13.48 -2.22 -16.53
CA PRO A 92 12.29 -1.34 -16.57
C PRO A 92 12.14 -0.49 -15.31
N SER A 93 11.88 0.82 -15.48
CA SER A 93 11.66 1.74 -14.35
C SER A 93 10.39 2.55 -14.59
N LEU A 94 9.38 2.34 -13.74
CA LEU A 94 8.05 2.94 -13.86
C LEU A 94 7.63 3.58 -12.54
N THR A 95 6.81 4.62 -12.64
CA THR A 95 6.14 5.22 -11.47
C THR A 95 4.65 5.33 -11.75
N LEU A 96 3.84 4.89 -10.79
CA LEU A 96 2.39 4.87 -10.83
C LEU A 96 1.82 5.83 -9.81
N ASN A 97 0.77 6.54 -10.21
CA ASN A 97 0.00 7.42 -9.36
C ASN A 97 -1.48 7.08 -9.49
N THR A 98 -1.94 6.17 -8.62
CA THR A 98 -3.34 5.71 -8.53
C THR A 98 -3.90 5.94 -7.13
N ALA A 99 -3.54 7.09 -6.54
CA ALA A 99 -3.91 7.47 -5.17
C ALA A 99 -3.57 6.35 -4.16
N CYS A 100 -4.53 5.99 -3.28
CA CYS A 100 -4.27 5.02 -2.21
C CYS A 100 -4.03 3.59 -2.71
N SER A 101 -4.34 3.26 -3.98
CA SER A 101 -4.07 1.94 -4.57
C SER A 101 -2.67 1.81 -5.19
N ALA A 102 -1.90 2.91 -5.28
CA ALA A 102 -0.64 2.95 -6.01
C ALA A 102 0.38 1.88 -5.57
N GLY A 103 0.45 1.56 -4.28
CA GLY A 103 1.33 0.51 -3.77
C GLY A 103 0.93 -0.89 -4.24
N GLY A 104 -0.36 -1.22 -4.22
CA GLY A 104 -0.88 -2.47 -4.77
C GLY A 104 -0.71 -2.55 -6.28
N ASP A 105 -0.92 -1.44 -6.99
CA ASP A 105 -0.74 -1.38 -8.43
C ASP A 105 0.74 -1.47 -8.84
N ALA A 106 1.66 -1.01 -7.99
CA ALA A 106 3.10 -1.21 -8.18
C ALA A 106 3.46 -2.71 -8.12
N ILE A 107 2.92 -3.45 -7.15
CA ILE A 107 3.08 -4.91 -7.04
C ILE A 107 2.50 -5.61 -8.28
N MET A 108 1.28 -5.24 -8.67
CA MET A 108 0.64 -5.78 -9.87
C MET A 108 1.49 -5.55 -11.12
N THR A 109 1.97 -4.32 -11.32
CA THR A 109 2.77 -3.95 -12.50
C THR A 109 4.12 -4.66 -12.50
N ALA A 110 4.77 -4.78 -11.33
CA ALA A 110 5.99 -5.58 -11.18
C ALA A 110 5.77 -7.03 -11.63
N THR A 111 4.65 -7.63 -11.21
CA THR A 111 4.27 -9.00 -11.62
C THR A 111 4.01 -9.10 -13.12
N MET A 112 3.40 -8.08 -13.73
CA MET A 112 3.18 -8.05 -15.18
C MET A 112 4.51 -7.99 -15.94
N LEU A 113 5.50 -7.23 -15.49
CA LEU A 113 6.84 -7.18 -16.09
C LEU A 113 7.56 -8.52 -15.99
N LEU A 114 7.45 -9.23 -14.86
CA LEU A 114 8.00 -10.57 -14.69
C LEU A 114 7.33 -11.57 -15.63
N ASN A 115 6.00 -11.58 -15.69
CA ASN A 115 5.23 -12.51 -16.53
C ASN A 115 5.42 -12.26 -18.03
N SER A 116 5.73 -11.03 -18.44
CA SER A 116 6.05 -10.70 -19.83
C SER A 116 7.51 -10.99 -20.22
N GLY A 117 8.35 -11.38 -19.25
CA GLY A 117 9.77 -11.63 -19.47
C GLY A 117 10.65 -10.39 -19.64
N GLU A 118 10.12 -9.21 -19.29
CA GLU A 118 10.88 -7.95 -19.33
C GLU A 118 11.93 -7.84 -18.21
N ALA A 119 11.70 -8.55 -17.09
CA ALA A 119 12.60 -8.61 -15.94
C ALA A 119 12.56 -10.02 -15.32
N ASP A 120 13.59 -10.37 -14.53
CA ASP A 120 13.63 -11.57 -13.70
C ASP A 120 13.41 -11.25 -12.23
N ALA A 121 13.72 -10.02 -11.83
CA ALA A 121 13.43 -9.45 -10.52
C ALA A 121 12.94 -8.02 -10.66
N VAL A 122 11.95 -7.61 -9.85
CA VAL A 122 11.43 -6.23 -9.83
C VAL A 122 11.26 -5.77 -8.38
N LEU A 123 11.84 -4.63 -8.08
CA LEU A 123 11.65 -3.93 -6.81
C LEU A 123 10.37 -3.10 -6.88
N ALA A 124 9.31 -3.56 -6.24
CA ALA A 124 8.09 -2.79 -6.02
C ALA A 124 8.30 -1.91 -4.78
N VAL A 125 8.22 -0.59 -4.94
CA VAL A 125 8.52 0.40 -3.89
C VAL A 125 7.38 1.38 -3.73
N GLY A 126 7.12 1.82 -2.52
CA GLY A 126 6.22 2.94 -2.21
C GLY A 126 6.83 3.88 -1.21
N GLY A 127 6.54 5.15 -1.36
CA GLY A 127 6.91 6.18 -0.39
C GLY A 127 5.91 7.32 -0.43
N GLU A 128 5.54 7.83 0.75
CA GLU A 128 4.59 8.94 0.85
C GLU A 128 4.91 9.84 2.03
N SER A 129 4.81 11.16 1.81
CA SER A 129 4.94 12.17 2.84
C SER A 129 4.16 13.42 2.43
N ILE A 130 2.97 13.58 3.01
CA ILE A 130 2.03 14.64 2.63
C ILE A 130 1.63 15.56 3.80
N LEU A 131 2.33 15.47 4.93
CA LEU A 131 2.05 16.28 6.13
C LEU A 131 2.52 17.73 5.94
N CYS A 132 1.94 18.42 4.97
CA CYS A 132 2.14 19.86 4.79
C CYS A 132 0.79 20.61 4.91
N PRO A 133 0.81 21.89 5.33
CA PRO A 133 -0.41 22.63 5.70
C PRO A 133 -1.48 22.65 4.60
N ILE A 134 -1.10 22.80 3.34
CA ILE A 134 -2.05 22.88 2.23
C ILE A 134 -2.78 21.56 1.99
N VAL A 135 -2.08 20.41 2.08
CA VAL A 135 -2.68 19.08 1.89
C VAL A 135 -3.59 18.74 3.06
N VAL A 136 -3.12 18.96 4.31
CA VAL A 136 -3.94 18.74 5.51
C VAL A 136 -5.21 19.60 5.46
N SER A 137 -5.09 20.88 5.07
CA SER A 137 -6.24 21.76 4.91
C SER A 137 -7.21 21.27 3.82
N GLY A 138 -6.70 20.85 2.67
CA GLY A 138 -7.50 20.31 1.57
C GLY A 138 -8.29 19.06 1.96
N LEU A 139 -7.63 18.09 2.60
CA LEU A 139 -8.25 16.86 3.09
C LEU A 139 -9.26 17.11 4.22
N ALA A 140 -8.98 18.09 5.09
CA ALA A 140 -9.92 18.51 6.14
C ALA A 140 -11.18 19.16 5.52
N GLN A 141 -11.04 20.02 4.50
CA GLN A 141 -12.18 20.60 3.77
C GLN A 141 -12.99 19.53 3.03
N ALA A 142 -12.33 18.49 2.52
CA ALA A 142 -13.00 17.33 1.93
C ALA A 142 -13.69 16.44 2.97
N LYS A 143 -13.58 16.75 4.27
CA LYS A 143 -14.13 15.98 5.40
C LYS A 143 -13.62 14.53 5.44
N ALA A 144 -12.39 14.33 4.99
CA ALA A 144 -11.76 13.02 4.92
C ALA A 144 -10.97 12.66 6.19
N LEU A 145 -10.49 13.69 6.92
CA LEU A 145 -9.67 13.53 8.13
C LEU A 145 -10.51 13.45 9.40
N SER A 146 -10.05 12.63 10.34
CA SER A 146 -10.56 12.65 11.71
C SER A 146 -10.38 14.03 12.36
N ARG A 147 -11.34 14.41 13.19
CA ARG A 147 -11.33 15.67 13.97
C ARG A 147 -11.03 15.44 15.44
N ARG A 148 -10.71 14.23 15.83
CA ARG A 148 -10.44 13.83 17.22
C ARG A 148 -9.05 14.33 17.69
N ASN A 149 -8.88 15.66 17.77
CA ASN A 149 -7.62 16.26 18.21
C ASN A 149 -7.45 16.30 19.74
N ASP A 150 -8.51 16.04 20.48
CA ASP A 150 -8.53 15.90 21.93
C ASP A 150 -8.04 14.50 22.39
N ASP A 151 -8.08 13.50 21.49
CA ASP A 151 -7.63 12.14 21.72
C ASP A 151 -6.97 11.58 20.46
N PRO A 152 -5.80 12.09 20.04
CA PRO A 152 -5.18 11.76 18.77
C PRO A 152 -4.66 10.32 18.70
N GLU A 153 -4.34 9.70 19.84
CA GLU A 153 -3.86 8.32 19.90
C GLU A 153 -4.94 7.32 19.47
N HIS A 154 -6.23 7.63 19.70
CA HIS A 154 -7.37 6.80 19.32
C HIS A 154 -8.17 7.35 18.14
N ALA A 155 -7.60 8.29 17.36
CA ALA A 155 -8.30 8.96 16.27
C ALA A 155 -8.52 8.02 15.05
N CYS A 156 -7.54 7.15 14.73
CA CYS A 156 -7.68 6.16 13.67
C CYS A 156 -8.34 4.90 14.24
N ARG A 157 -9.63 4.72 13.97
CA ARG A 157 -10.47 3.64 14.55
C ARG A 157 -11.37 2.97 13.49
N PRO A 158 -10.77 2.24 12.54
CA PRO A 158 -11.52 1.61 11.45
C PRO A 158 -12.65 0.70 11.98
N PHE A 159 -13.81 0.74 11.32
CA PHE A 159 -15.01 -0.05 11.61
C PHE A 159 -15.70 0.24 12.95
N ASP A 160 -15.17 1.18 13.75
CA ASP A 160 -15.78 1.63 14.98
C ASP A 160 -16.95 2.59 14.70
N ALA A 161 -17.98 2.55 15.54
CA ALA A 161 -19.17 3.40 15.39
C ALA A 161 -18.84 4.90 15.53
N ASP A 162 -17.82 5.24 16.30
CA ASP A 162 -17.38 6.63 16.56
C ASP A 162 -16.26 7.10 15.62
N ARG A 163 -15.97 6.37 14.52
CA ARG A 163 -15.01 6.81 13.51
C ARG A 163 -15.51 8.05 12.77
N ASP A 164 -14.62 8.95 12.42
CA ASP A 164 -14.98 10.24 11.80
C ASP A 164 -14.05 10.66 10.63
N GLY A 165 -13.14 9.76 10.21
CA GLY A 165 -12.19 10.03 9.14
C GLY A 165 -10.85 9.36 9.37
N PHE A 166 -9.96 9.43 8.39
CA PHE A 166 -8.64 8.83 8.51
C PHE A 166 -7.62 9.76 9.20
N VAL A 167 -6.53 9.16 9.67
CA VAL A 167 -5.33 9.87 10.12
C VAL A 167 -4.24 9.68 9.08
N ILE A 168 -3.58 10.75 8.67
CA ILE A 168 -2.47 10.68 7.70
C ILE A 168 -1.27 10.01 8.36
N GLY A 169 -0.74 8.98 7.70
CA GLY A 169 0.55 8.37 8.00
C GLY A 169 1.60 8.77 6.95
N GLU A 170 2.87 8.71 7.31
CA GLU A 170 4.01 8.88 6.40
C GLU A 170 4.90 7.64 6.48
N GLY A 171 5.51 7.27 5.37
CA GLY A 171 6.39 6.11 5.37
C GLY A 171 6.65 5.53 3.99
N GLY A 172 7.25 4.35 3.98
CA GLY A 172 7.51 3.59 2.76
C GLY A 172 7.51 2.09 3.01
N GLY A 173 7.33 1.34 1.94
CA GLY A 173 7.45 -0.11 1.89
C GLY A 173 8.09 -0.56 0.58
N ALA A 174 8.78 -1.68 0.61
CA ALA A 174 9.35 -2.26 -0.60
C ALA A 174 9.32 -3.79 -0.54
N LEU A 175 9.13 -4.40 -1.71
CA LEU A 175 9.17 -5.84 -1.92
C LEU A 175 10.05 -6.14 -3.14
N LEU A 176 11.02 -7.04 -3.01
CA LEU A 176 11.64 -7.65 -4.18
C LEU A 176 10.77 -8.82 -4.63
N ILE A 177 10.26 -8.74 -5.85
CA ILE A 177 9.41 -9.75 -6.48
C ILE A 177 10.22 -10.38 -7.61
N GLU A 178 10.23 -11.71 -7.65
CA GLU A 178 11.03 -12.48 -8.61
C GLU A 178 10.18 -13.57 -9.27
N THR A 179 10.61 -14.02 -10.43
CA THR A 179 10.10 -15.28 -10.94
C THR A 179 10.56 -16.42 -10.02
N GLU A 180 9.72 -17.43 -9.84
CA GLU A 180 10.06 -18.59 -8.99
C GLU A 180 11.36 -19.27 -9.46
N GLU A 181 11.52 -19.43 -10.77
CA GLU A 181 12.74 -20.01 -11.37
C GLU A 181 13.99 -19.24 -10.95
N HIS A 182 13.93 -17.90 -11.02
CA HIS A 182 15.05 -17.04 -10.66
C HIS A 182 15.37 -17.15 -9.17
N ALA A 183 14.35 -17.03 -8.29
CA ALA A 183 14.50 -17.09 -6.85
C ALA A 183 15.09 -18.44 -6.38
N VAL A 184 14.57 -19.56 -6.91
CA VAL A 184 15.05 -20.91 -6.59
C VAL A 184 16.49 -21.11 -7.08
N LYS A 185 16.81 -20.69 -8.30
CA LYS A 185 18.15 -20.82 -8.90
C LYS A 185 19.24 -20.13 -8.09
N ARG A 186 18.96 -18.96 -7.52
CA ARG A 186 19.90 -18.22 -6.68
C ARG A 186 19.87 -18.60 -5.19
N GLY A 187 18.96 -19.51 -4.79
CA GLY A 187 18.79 -19.96 -3.40
C GLY A 187 18.19 -18.88 -2.48
N ALA A 188 17.27 -18.08 -3.02
CA ALA A 188 16.60 -17.01 -2.25
C ALA A 188 15.76 -17.57 -1.10
N THR A 189 15.64 -16.79 -0.02
CA THR A 189 14.58 -17.00 0.98
C THR A 189 13.27 -16.48 0.40
N ILE A 190 12.33 -17.38 0.10
CA ILE A 190 11.01 -17.03 -0.41
C ILE A 190 10.05 -16.89 0.76
N TYR A 191 9.52 -15.67 0.98
CA TYR A 191 8.61 -15.38 2.10
C TYR A 191 7.18 -15.82 1.82
N ALA A 192 6.72 -15.65 0.58
CA ALA A 192 5.39 -16.02 0.14
C ALA A 192 5.35 -16.08 -1.40
N ARG A 193 4.31 -16.70 -1.93
CA ARG A 193 3.96 -16.64 -3.36
C ARG A 193 2.94 -15.54 -3.58
N LEU A 194 3.17 -14.66 -4.56
CA LEU A 194 2.14 -13.76 -5.07
C LEU A 194 1.18 -14.58 -5.93
N ALA A 195 0.00 -14.87 -5.38
CA ALA A 195 -0.94 -15.82 -5.98
C ALA A 195 -1.90 -15.17 -6.97
N GLY A 196 -2.34 -13.93 -6.69
CA GLY A 196 -3.30 -13.24 -7.54
C GLY A 196 -3.28 -11.74 -7.32
N TRP A 197 -3.77 -11.01 -8.32
CA TRP A 197 -3.87 -9.55 -8.28
C TRP A 197 -5.00 -9.06 -9.18
N ALA A 198 -5.55 -7.89 -8.85
CA ALA A 198 -6.48 -7.19 -9.74
C ALA A 198 -6.44 -5.69 -9.49
N ASN A 199 -6.81 -4.95 -10.53
CA ASN A 199 -7.15 -3.54 -10.46
C ASN A 199 -8.49 -3.34 -11.18
N THR A 200 -9.35 -2.49 -10.62
CA THR A 200 -10.63 -2.09 -11.21
C THR A 200 -10.93 -0.63 -10.90
N SER A 201 -11.87 -0.05 -11.64
CA SER A 201 -12.39 1.29 -11.36
C SER A 201 -13.88 1.22 -11.01
N ASP A 202 -14.30 1.99 -9.99
CA ASP A 202 -15.73 2.13 -9.64
C ASP A 202 -16.51 2.87 -10.73
N ALA A 203 -15.87 3.78 -11.43
CA ALA A 203 -16.52 4.69 -12.39
C ALA A 203 -17.77 5.39 -11.81
N HIS A 204 -17.70 5.75 -10.50
CA HIS A 204 -18.84 6.27 -9.74
C HIS A 204 -18.66 7.73 -9.34
N HIS A 205 -17.62 8.05 -8.57
CA HIS A 205 -17.34 9.41 -8.05
C HIS A 205 -15.86 9.62 -7.81
N VAL A 206 -15.38 10.90 -7.83
CA VAL A 206 -13.95 11.22 -7.68
C VAL A 206 -13.38 10.90 -6.30
N THR A 207 -14.19 10.95 -5.23
CA THR A 207 -13.72 10.75 -3.85
C THR A 207 -14.56 9.78 -3.02
N ALA A 208 -15.86 9.64 -3.33
CA ALA A 208 -16.73 8.73 -2.62
C ALA A 208 -16.65 7.30 -3.21
N PRO A 209 -16.60 6.26 -2.37
CA PRO A 209 -16.69 4.88 -2.84
C PRO A 209 -18.06 4.58 -3.42
N CYS A 210 -18.16 3.55 -4.26
CA CYS A 210 -19.45 3.01 -4.66
C CYS A 210 -20.20 2.49 -3.43
N PRO A 211 -21.42 2.98 -3.11
CA PRO A 211 -22.08 2.71 -1.82
C PRO A 211 -22.35 1.24 -1.50
N ASP A 212 -22.51 0.40 -2.53
CA ASP A 212 -22.71 -1.04 -2.41
C ASP A 212 -21.41 -1.86 -2.44
N GLY A 213 -20.25 -1.19 -2.63
CA GLY A 213 -18.93 -1.82 -2.71
C GLY A 213 -18.70 -2.67 -3.97
N GLU A 214 -19.51 -2.50 -5.02
CA GLU A 214 -19.47 -3.36 -6.22
C GLU A 214 -18.10 -3.36 -6.90
N GLY A 215 -17.45 -2.19 -7.03
CA GLY A 215 -16.12 -2.09 -7.67
C GLY A 215 -15.04 -2.83 -6.90
N ALA A 216 -15.03 -2.71 -5.57
CA ALA A 216 -14.12 -3.46 -4.69
C ALA A 216 -14.43 -4.97 -4.74
N ALA A 217 -15.69 -5.36 -4.73
CA ALA A 217 -16.11 -6.77 -4.86
C ALA A 217 -15.66 -7.37 -6.20
N ARG A 218 -15.78 -6.63 -7.30
CA ARG A 218 -15.30 -7.04 -8.61
C ARG A 218 -13.77 -7.21 -8.62
N CYS A 219 -13.05 -6.31 -7.98
CA CYS A 219 -11.60 -6.39 -7.84
C CYS A 219 -11.17 -7.67 -7.11
N MET A 220 -11.75 -7.93 -5.93
CA MET A 220 -11.50 -9.16 -5.17
C MET A 220 -11.80 -10.43 -5.95
N LYS A 221 -12.95 -10.49 -6.65
CA LYS A 221 -13.34 -11.63 -7.50
C LYS A 221 -12.33 -11.88 -8.62
N LEU A 222 -11.84 -10.83 -9.27
CA LEU A 222 -10.82 -10.94 -10.32
C LEU A 222 -9.48 -11.42 -9.77
N ALA A 223 -9.07 -10.95 -8.58
CA ALA A 223 -7.86 -11.42 -7.93
C ALA A 223 -7.94 -12.91 -7.59
N LEU A 224 -9.07 -13.37 -7.03
CA LEU A 224 -9.35 -14.78 -6.75
C LEU A 224 -9.31 -15.63 -8.03
N ALA A 225 -9.95 -15.17 -9.10
CA ALA A 225 -9.96 -15.87 -10.38
C ALA A 225 -8.55 -16.04 -10.97
N ARG A 226 -7.71 -15.00 -10.89
CA ARG A 226 -6.31 -15.08 -11.33
C ARG A 226 -5.47 -15.99 -10.46
N ALA A 227 -5.76 -16.05 -9.16
CA ALA A 227 -5.10 -16.97 -8.23
C ALA A 227 -5.53 -18.43 -8.44
N GLY A 228 -6.63 -18.68 -9.14
CA GLY A 228 -7.26 -20.00 -9.21
C GLY A 228 -7.84 -20.44 -7.86
N MET A 229 -8.18 -19.49 -6.99
CA MET A 229 -8.63 -19.71 -5.63
C MET A 229 -10.14 -19.47 -5.47
N GLN A 230 -10.73 -20.19 -4.50
CA GLN A 230 -12.09 -19.92 -4.02
C GLN A 230 -12.03 -18.92 -2.87
N PRO A 231 -13.13 -18.20 -2.57
CA PRO A 231 -13.20 -17.35 -1.38
C PRO A 231 -12.82 -18.06 -0.07
N SER A 232 -13.17 -19.33 0.10
CA SER A 232 -12.84 -20.14 1.27
C SER A 232 -11.34 -20.41 1.47
N ASP A 233 -10.52 -20.18 0.45
CA ASP A 233 -9.06 -20.38 0.55
C ASP A 233 -8.36 -19.19 1.22
N ILE A 234 -9.04 -18.04 1.33
CA ILE A 234 -8.51 -16.83 1.99
C ILE A 234 -8.78 -16.92 3.49
N GLY A 235 -7.71 -16.99 4.26
CA GLY A 235 -7.77 -17.06 5.71
C GLY A 235 -7.72 -15.70 6.43
N TYR A 236 -7.36 -14.63 5.73
CA TYR A 236 -7.26 -13.27 6.29
C TYR A 236 -7.37 -12.20 5.20
N ILE A 237 -7.97 -11.05 5.56
CA ILE A 237 -7.99 -9.85 4.73
C ILE A 237 -7.32 -8.69 5.49
N ASN A 238 -6.29 -8.08 4.91
CA ASN A 238 -5.85 -6.75 5.31
C ASN A 238 -6.70 -5.74 4.55
N ALA A 239 -7.59 -5.09 5.28
CA ALA A 239 -8.58 -4.19 4.72
C ALA A 239 -7.99 -2.84 4.31
N HIS A 240 -8.62 -2.18 3.37
CA HIS A 240 -8.38 -0.75 3.17
C HIS A 240 -8.73 0.04 4.43
N GLY A 241 -9.90 -0.17 5.01
CA GLY A 241 -10.31 0.21 6.36
C GLY A 241 -9.70 1.54 6.86
N THR A 242 -10.10 2.66 6.26
CA THR A 242 -9.48 3.97 6.53
C THR A 242 -10.05 4.70 7.73
N SER A 243 -11.01 4.12 8.46
CA SER A 243 -11.73 4.84 9.52
C SER A 243 -12.70 5.92 9.00
N THR A 244 -13.11 5.82 7.72
CA THR A 244 -14.13 6.70 7.14
C THR A 244 -15.51 6.04 7.19
N LEU A 245 -16.56 6.84 7.44
CA LEU A 245 -17.93 6.32 7.57
C LEU A 245 -18.38 5.54 6.33
N LEU A 246 -18.15 6.09 5.14
CA LEU A 246 -18.59 5.48 3.88
C LEU A 246 -17.68 4.37 3.39
N GLY A 247 -16.35 4.55 3.54
CA GLY A 247 -15.36 3.60 3.03
C GLY A 247 -15.43 2.26 3.74
N ASP A 248 -15.42 2.26 5.06
CA ASP A 248 -15.43 1.04 5.87
C ASP A 248 -16.74 0.26 5.69
N LYS A 249 -17.87 0.96 5.56
CA LYS A 249 -19.16 0.33 5.26
C LYS A 249 -19.19 -0.29 3.86
N ALA A 250 -18.74 0.43 2.84
CA ALA A 250 -18.70 -0.07 1.46
C ALA A 250 -17.79 -1.30 1.34
N GLU A 251 -16.62 -1.30 1.98
CA GLU A 251 -15.72 -2.44 2.00
C GLU A 251 -16.34 -3.64 2.73
N THR A 252 -17.04 -3.43 3.85
CA THR A 252 -17.79 -4.48 4.56
C THR A 252 -18.82 -5.15 3.63
N LEU A 253 -19.59 -4.37 2.87
CA LEU A 253 -20.55 -4.89 1.91
C LEU A 253 -19.88 -5.65 0.77
N ALA A 254 -18.76 -5.14 0.25
CA ALA A 254 -17.96 -5.80 -0.78
C ALA A 254 -17.46 -7.17 -0.32
N VAL A 255 -16.88 -7.26 0.87
CA VAL A 255 -16.41 -8.53 1.45
C VAL A 255 -17.57 -9.50 1.63
N LYS A 256 -18.69 -9.09 2.19
CA LYS A 256 -19.88 -9.95 2.30
C LYS A 256 -20.35 -10.49 0.96
N SER A 257 -20.34 -9.65 -0.08
CA SER A 257 -20.75 -10.05 -1.44
C SER A 257 -19.83 -11.09 -2.07
N VAL A 258 -18.53 -11.03 -1.77
CA VAL A 258 -17.51 -11.94 -2.33
C VAL A 258 -17.50 -13.27 -1.57
N PHE A 259 -17.58 -13.22 -0.25
CA PHE A 259 -17.37 -14.38 0.61
C PHE A 259 -18.68 -15.09 1.03
N GLY A 260 -19.83 -14.65 0.54
CA GLY A 260 -21.10 -15.33 0.80
C GLY A 260 -21.78 -14.94 2.12
N GLY A 261 -21.46 -13.75 2.65
CA GLY A 261 -22.06 -13.19 3.85
C GLY A 261 -21.13 -13.22 5.06
N ARG A 262 -21.63 -12.74 6.19
CA ARG A 262 -20.89 -12.59 7.44
C ARG A 262 -20.25 -13.88 7.93
N GLU A 263 -21.02 -14.98 7.89
CA GLU A 263 -20.59 -16.26 8.48
C GLU A 263 -19.49 -16.97 7.68
N CYS A 264 -19.30 -16.56 6.42
CA CYS A 264 -18.30 -17.15 5.52
C CYS A 264 -17.11 -16.22 5.27
N ALA A 265 -17.19 -14.96 5.68
CA ALA A 265 -16.09 -14.01 5.52
C ALA A 265 -14.92 -14.37 6.44
N PRO A 266 -13.67 -14.33 5.95
CA PRO A 266 -12.51 -14.56 6.80
C PRO A 266 -12.33 -13.39 7.79
N PRO A 267 -11.59 -13.59 8.89
CA PRO A 267 -11.15 -12.49 9.73
C PRO A 267 -10.46 -11.41 8.87
N MET A 268 -10.73 -10.16 9.16
CA MET A 268 -10.08 -9.03 8.52
C MET A 268 -9.63 -8.00 9.54
N SER A 269 -8.65 -7.18 9.21
CA SER A 269 -8.28 -6.05 10.05
C SER A 269 -7.68 -4.91 9.24
N SER A 270 -7.69 -3.71 9.81
CA SER A 270 -7.00 -2.57 9.23
C SER A 270 -5.77 -2.21 10.05
N THR A 271 -4.59 -2.44 9.47
CA THR A 271 -3.31 -2.03 10.05
C THR A 271 -3.14 -0.51 10.09
N LYS A 272 -3.97 0.25 9.37
CA LYS A 272 -4.00 1.72 9.45
C LYS A 272 -4.36 2.25 10.84
N SER A 273 -5.02 1.45 11.67
CA SER A 273 -5.24 1.78 13.07
C SER A 273 -3.94 1.97 13.87
N ALA A 274 -2.85 1.34 13.42
CA ALA A 274 -1.52 1.47 14.03
C ALA A 274 -0.59 2.44 13.28
N THR A 275 -0.68 2.48 11.95
CA THR A 275 0.26 3.24 11.10
C THR A 275 -0.27 4.58 10.61
N GLY A 276 -1.58 4.83 10.73
CA GLY A 276 -2.25 5.83 9.92
C GLY A 276 -2.35 5.39 8.45
N HIS A 277 -2.92 6.24 7.61
CA HIS A 277 -3.07 5.98 6.19
C HIS A 277 -1.85 6.51 5.41
N LEU A 278 -0.99 5.60 4.93
CA LEU A 278 0.24 5.91 4.19
C LEU A 278 -0.03 6.21 2.70
N MET A 279 -1.26 6.52 2.31
CA MET A 279 -1.66 6.85 0.94
C MET A 279 -1.08 5.88 -0.09
N GLY A 280 -0.29 6.38 -1.06
CA GLY A 280 0.30 5.58 -2.13
C GLY A 280 1.26 4.48 -1.66
N ALA A 281 1.86 4.63 -0.49
CA ALA A 281 2.75 3.61 0.10
C ALA A 281 1.99 2.52 0.87
N GLY A 282 0.71 2.76 1.24
CA GLY A 282 -0.08 1.88 2.11
C GLY A 282 -0.17 0.44 1.61
N GLY A 283 -0.50 0.25 0.33
CA GLY A 283 -0.68 -1.07 -0.24
C GLY A 283 0.55 -1.99 -0.12
N LEU A 284 1.77 -1.43 -0.18
CA LEU A 284 2.99 -2.22 0.04
C LEU A 284 3.14 -2.68 1.48
N THR A 285 2.95 -1.78 2.45
CA THR A 285 3.07 -2.13 3.87
C THR A 285 1.98 -3.11 4.29
N GLU A 286 0.80 -3.02 3.72
CA GLU A 286 -0.34 -3.91 3.96
C GLU A 286 -0.13 -5.31 3.36
N VAL A 287 0.47 -5.39 2.17
CA VAL A 287 0.87 -6.69 1.59
C VAL A 287 2.00 -7.33 2.41
N ILE A 288 2.96 -6.56 2.91
CA ILE A 288 3.98 -7.06 3.85
C ILE A 288 3.30 -7.63 5.10
N ALA A 289 2.29 -6.95 5.65
CA ALA A 289 1.53 -7.48 6.80
C ALA A 289 0.80 -8.79 6.46
N CYS A 290 0.24 -8.93 5.25
CA CYS A 290 -0.34 -10.18 4.76
C CYS A 290 0.70 -11.31 4.65
N ILE A 291 1.89 -11.03 4.09
CA ILE A 291 3.01 -11.99 4.00
C ILE A 291 3.40 -12.47 5.40
N MET A 292 3.55 -11.55 6.36
CA MET A 292 3.89 -11.90 7.73
C MET A 292 2.78 -12.67 8.43
N ALA A 293 1.51 -12.34 8.19
CA ALA A 293 0.38 -13.10 8.72
C ALA A 293 0.37 -14.55 8.24
N VAL A 294 0.61 -14.78 6.94
CA VAL A 294 0.73 -16.13 6.36
C VAL A 294 1.92 -16.88 6.90
N ARG A 295 3.07 -16.22 7.07
CA ARG A 295 4.32 -16.82 7.50
C ARG A 295 4.34 -17.15 9.00
N GLU A 296 3.93 -16.19 9.82
CA GLU A 296 4.06 -16.28 11.29
C GLU A 296 2.79 -16.83 11.97
N GLY A 297 1.68 -16.96 11.23
CA GLY A 297 0.41 -17.42 11.77
C GLY A 297 -0.16 -16.45 12.82
N VAL A 298 -0.01 -15.13 12.60
CA VAL A 298 -0.52 -14.08 13.49
C VAL A 298 -1.24 -13.01 12.67
N LEU A 299 -2.53 -12.84 12.93
CA LEU A 299 -3.34 -11.78 12.32
C LEU A 299 -3.15 -10.49 13.11
N PRO A 300 -2.75 -9.38 12.45
CA PRO A 300 -2.66 -8.09 13.13
C PRO A 300 -4.06 -7.57 13.50
N PRO A 301 -4.19 -6.80 14.60
CA PRO A 301 -5.49 -6.28 15.04
C PRO A 301 -5.92 -5.03 14.29
N THR A 302 -7.22 -4.75 14.35
CA THR A 302 -7.75 -3.39 14.22
C THR A 302 -7.75 -2.77 15.61
N LEU A 303 -6.87 -1.80 15.85
CA LEU A 303 -6.82 -1.09 17.13
C LEU A 303 -7.98 -0.09 17.24
N HIS A 304 -8.35 0.27 18.48
CA HIS A 304 -9.36 1.26 18.81
C HIS A 304 -10.78 0.92 18.30
N LEU A 305 -11.03 -0.37 18.04
CA LEU A 305 -12.37 -0.87 17.75
C LEU A 305 -13.04 -1.25 19.08
N ASP A 306 -13.61 -0.26 19.73
CA ASP A 306 -14.20 -0.39 21.07
C ASP A 306 -15.73 -0.48 21.01
N THR A 307 -16.35 0.22 20.05
CA THR A 307 -17.79 0.22 19.81
C THR A 307 -18.06 -0.26 18.37
N PRO A 308 -18.42 -1.55 18.18
CA PRO A 308 -18.72 -2.07 16.84
C PRO A 308 -19.83 -1.29 16.15
N ASP A 309 -19.61 -0.86 14.90
CA ASP A 309 -20.65 -0.26 14.08
C ASP A 309 -21.60 -1.38 13.56
N PRO A 310 -22.93 -1.28 13.75
CA PRO A 310 -23.86 -2.28 13.25
C PRO A 310 -23.85 -2.45 11.72
N ASP A 311 -23.40 -1.46 10.96
CA ASP A 311 -23.21 -1.55 9.50
C ASP A 311 -21.88 -2.24 9.12
N CYS A 312 -20.95 -2.37 10.10
CA CYS A 312 -19.66 -3.05 9.98
C CYS A 312 -19.67 -4.26 10.92
N ASP A 313 -20.29 -5.36 10.53
CA ASP A 313 -20.62 -6.51 11.38
C ASP A 313 -19.79 -7.78 11.09
N LEU A 314 -18.61 -7.65 10.47
CA LEU A 314 -17.67 -8.75 10.24
C LEU A 314 -16.74 -8.96 11.46
N ASP A 315 -15.85 -9.94 11.36
CA ASP A 315 -14.79 -10.15 12.36
C ASP A 315 -13.54 -9.31 11.99
N TYR A 316 -13.35 -8.19 12.67
CA TYR A 316 -12.28 -7.25 12.39
C TYR A 316 -11.02 -7.44 13.26
N VAL A 317 -10.87 -8.57 13.95
CA VAL A 317 -9.75 -8.84 14.87
C VAL A 317 -9.54 -7.65 15.85
N PRO A 318 -10.52 -7.33 16.72
CA PRO A 318 -10.48 -6.10 17.50
C PRO A 318 -9.34 -6.09 18.53
N ASN A 319 -8.60 -5.01 18.59
CA ASN A 319 -7.64 -4.58 19.60
C ASN A 319 -6.48 -5.53 19.92
N THR A 320 -6.60 -6.84 19.69
CA THR A 320 -5.57 -7.83 20.06
C THR A 320 -5.26 -8.75 18.89
N ALA A 321 -3.97 -8.92 18.59
CA ALA A 321 -3.50 -9.84 17.56
C ALA A 321 -3.97 -11.28 17.86
N ARG A 322 -4.31 -12.03 16.81
CA ARG A 322 -4.87 -13.37 16.90
C ARG A 322 -3.99 -14.39 16.19
N LYS A 323 -3.70 -15.51 16.87
CA LYS A 323 -3.06 -16.65 16.21
C LYS A 323 -4.05 -17.34 15.26
N ALA A 324 -3.61 -17.62 14.05
CA ALA A 324 -4.37 -18.36 13.05
C ALA A 324 -3.41 -19.00 12.03
N ASP A 325 -3.55 -20.27 11.77
CA ASP A 325 -2.82 -20.93 10.68
C ASP A 325 -3.60 -20.70 9.38
N ILE A 326 -3.06 -19.87 8.51
CA ILE A 326 -3.68 -19.48 7.25
C ILE A 326 -2.75 -19.78 6.08
N SER A 327 -3.32 -20.22 4.97
CA SER A 327 -2.56 -20.54 3.75
C SER A 327 -2.48 -19.37 2.77
N ALA A 328 -3.44 -18.45 2.81
CA ALA A 328 -3.45 -17.27 1.96
C ALA A 328 -4.10 -16.07 2.66
N ALA A 329 -3.66 -14.89 2.26
CA ALA A 329 -4.21 -13.61 2.70
C ALA A 329 -4.43 -12.66 1.50
N MET A 330 -5.41 -11.78 1.63
CA MET A 330 -5.73 -10.75 0.64
C MET A 330 -5.50 -9.36 1.25
N SER A 331 -4.90 -8.45 0.47
CA SER A 331 -4.80 -7.03 0.80
C SER A 331 -5.63 -6.22 -0.17
N ASN A 332 -6.49 -5.34 0.35
CA ASN A 332 -7.31 -4.43 -0.44
C ASN A 332 -6.85 -2.99 -0.29
N SER A 333 -6.79 -2.27 -1.41
CA SER A 333 -6.56 -0.83 -1.43
C SER A 333 -7.62 -0.16 -2.30
N LEU A 334 -8.37 0.79 -1.72
CA LEU A 334 -9.49 1.48 -2.35
C LEU A 334 -9.18 2.98 -2.40
N GLY A 335 -8.80 3.49 -3.56
CA GLY A 335 -8.29 4.84 -3.73
C GLY A 335 -9.34 5.86 -4.20
N PHE A 336 -9.07 7.12 -3.96
CA PHE A 336 -9.78 8.22 -4.63
C PHE A 336 -9.71 8.03 -6.15
N GLY A 337 -10.74 8.48 -6.87
CA GLY A 337 -10.93 8.16 -8.28
C GLY A 337 -11.63 6.83 -8.51
N GLY A 338 -11.99 6.10 -7.43
CA GLY A 338 -12.59 4.76 -7.51
C GLY A 338 -11.58 3.69 -7.95
N GLN A 339 -10.30 3.92 -7.66
CA GLN A 339 -9.22 2.97 -7.97
C GLN A 339 -9.20 1.86 -6.93
N ASN A 340 -9.41 0.61 -7.34
CA ASN A 340 -9.39 -0.55 -6.45
C ASN A 340 -8.24 -1.47 -6.84
N SER A 341 -7.49 -1.93 -5.86
CA SER A 341 -6.44 -2.93 -6.00
C SER A 341 -6.62 -4.03 -4.97
N SER A 342 -6.52 -5.30 -5.39
CA SER A 342 -6.57 -6.46 -4.51
C SER A 342 -5.39 -7.38 -4.84
N ILE A 343 -4.60 -7.71 -3.82
CA ILE A 343 -3.40 -8.55 -3.94
C ILE A 343 -3.59 -9.78 -3.04
N ILE A 344 -3.33 -10.98 -3.57
CA ILE A 344 -3.38 -12.23 -2.82
C ILE A 344 -1.96 -12.81 -2.70
N VAL A 345 -1.57 -13.06 -1.47
CA VAL A 345 -0.34 -13.78 -1.13
C VAL A 345 -0.68 -15.13 -0.49
N ALA A 346 0.12 -16.14 -0.77
CA ALA A 346 -0.07 -17.49 -0.25
C ALA A 346 1.24 -18.08 0.28
N LYS A 347 1.14 -19.05 1.17
CA LYS A 347 2.30 -19.85 1.60
C LYS A 347 3.05 -20.35 0.37
N TYR A 348 4.36 -20.28 0.45
CA TYR A 348 5.23 -20.97 -0.50
C TYR A 348 5.60 -22.33 0.09
N GLU A 349 5.28 -23.38 -0.64
CA GLU A 349 5.62 -24.76 -0.31
C GLU A 349 6.59 -25.26 -1.40
N LEU A 350 7.75 -25.74 -0.97
CA LEU A 350 8.77 -26.34 -1.84
C LEU A 350 8.31 -27.69 -2.41
#